data_534d20d158a6411c2516c7d334a9e755
#
_entry.id   534d20d158a6411c2516c7d334a9e755
#
_cell.length_a   1.000
_cell.length_b   1.000
_cell.length_c   1.000
_cell.angle_alpha   90.00
_cell.angle_beta   90.00
_cell.angle_gamma   90.00
#
_symmetry.space_group_name_H-M   'P 1'
#
loop_
_entity.id
_entity.type
_entity.pdbx_description
1 polymer ?
#
loop_
_entity_poly.entity_id
_entity_poly.type
_entity_poly.pdbx_seq_one_letter_code
_entity_poly.pdbx_strand_id
1 'polypeptide(L)'
;MDKDYAKAIDKFKEISAINKKAVPFEKNFSKAANSVKGGKNYIFLAFEDGLGSKKDEFKLTIPLPINDKITATSLTFPKIVKRDASLKTLSINGVKSFEIANFDDIFATEFKIELPGIIARSVMSAVAKGVATGAIANNTSGAAGVIASLGA
;
A
#
# COMPACT_ATOMS: atom_id res chain seq x y z
N MET A 1 4.62 33.07 -16.87
CA MET A 1 4.02 31.95 -16.14
C MET A 1 2.60 32.31 -15.82
N ASP A 2 1.65 31.84 -16.62
CA ASP A 2 0.23 32.13 -16.39
C ASP A 2 -0.20 31.50 -15.08
N LYS A 3 -0.54 32.38 -14.16
CA LYS A 3 -0.89 31.98 -12.78
C LYS A 3 -2.37 31.61 -12.75
N ASP A 4 -2.70 30.41 -13.21
CA ASP A 4 -4.06 29.90 -13.21
C ASP A 4 -4.48 29.43 -11.80
N TYR A 5 -4.61 30.40 -10.92
CA TYR A 5 -5.02 30.15 -9.54
C TYR A 5 -6.43 29.58 -9.43
N ALA A 6 -7.30 29.84 -10.39
CA ALA A 6 -8.65 29.33 -10.38
C ALA A 6 -8.67 27.80 -10.54
N LYS A 7 -7.95 27.28 -11.53
CA LYS A 7 -7.82 25.83 -11.71
C LYS A 7 -7.15 25.16 -10.52
N ALA A 8 -6.12 25.80 -9.92
CA ALA A 8 -5.48 25.26 -8.74
C ALA A 8 -6.45 25.16 -7.54
N ILE A 9 -7.26 26.21 -7.31
CA ILE A 9 -8.30 26.21 -6.27
C ILE A 9 -9.31 25.07 -6.51
N ASP A 10 -9.76 24.87 -7.74
CA ASP A 10 -10.73 23.81 -8.05
C ASP A 10 -10.12 22.43 -7.83
N LYS A 11 -8.87 22.21 -8.18
CA LYS A 11 -8.17 20.96 -7.87
C LYS A 11 -8.01 20.72 -6.37
N PHE A 12 -7.70 21.73 -5.59
CA PHE A 12 -7.65 21.58 -4.13
C PHE A 12 -9.02 21.33 -3.50
N LYS A 13 -10.11 21.87 -4.07
CA LYS A 13 -11.47 21.52 -3.65
C LYS A 13 -11.80 20.04 -3.92
N GLU A 14 -11.45 19.53 -5.10
CA GLU A 14 -11.60 18.11 -5.43
C GLU A 14 -10.85 17.23 -4.41
N ILE A 15 -9.58 17.56 -4.13
CA ILE A 15 -8.77 16.83 -3.15
C ILE A 15 -9.39 16.89 -1.76
N SER A 16 -9.84 18.06 -1.31
CA SER A 16 -10.41 18.25 0.02
C SER A 16 -11.80 17.59 0.19
N ALA A 17 -12.50 17.36 -0.91
CA ALA A 17 -13.74 16.60 -0.89
C ALA A 17 -13.52 15.13 -0.52
N ILE A 18 -12.40 14.56 -1.02
CA ILE A 18 -12.00 13.17 -0.78
C ILE A 18 -11.19 13.05 0.52
N ASN A 19 -10.22 13.95 0.69
CA ASN A 19 -9.33 13.95 1.86
C ASN A 19 -9.63 15.13 2.79
N LYS A 20 -10.33 14.87 3.87
CA LYS A 20 -10.71 15.93 4.85
C LYS A 20 -9.52 16.61 5.53
N LYS A 21 -8.34 15.96 5.58
CA LYS A 21 -7.10 16.57 6.10
C LYS A 21 -6.59 17.69 5.20
N ALA A 22 -6.96 17.71 3.92
CA ALA A 22 -6.56 18.76 2.98
C ALA A 22 -7.43 20.04 3.06
N VAL A 23 -8.58 20.02 3.76
CA VAL A 23 -9.47 21.17 3.88
C VAL A 23 -8.79 22.43 4.42
N PRO A 24 -7.96 22.39 5.48
CA PRO A 24 -7.27 23.60 5.95
C PRO A 24 -6.31 24.18 4.90
N PHE A 25 -5.65 23.32 4.14
CA PHE A 25 -4.76 23.73 3.07
C PHE A 25 -5.53 24.42 1.94
N GLU A 26 -6.62 23.83 1.47
CA GLU A 26 -7.49 24.39 0.44
C GLU A 26 -7.97 25.80 0.82
N LYS A 27 -8.46 25.98 2.05
CA LYS A 27 -8.91 27.27 2.56
C LYS A 27 -7.79 28.31 2.60
N ASN A 28 -6.62 27.93 3.09
CA ASN A 28 -5.46 28.81 3.18
C ASN A 28 -4.94 29.19 1.78
N PHE A 29 -4.88 28.23 0.87
CA PHE A 29 -4.48 28.45 -0.52
C PHE A 29 -5.44 29.39 -1.24
N SER A 30 -6.75 29.17 -1.11
CA SER A 30 -7.79 30.01 -1.73
C SER A 30 -7.70 31.45 -1.22
N LYS A 31 -7.49 31.63 0.11
CA LYS A 31 -7.29 32.95 0.70
C LYS A 31 -6.04 33.63 0.19
N ALA A 32 -4.91 32.91 0.12
CA ALA A 32 -3.66 33.43 -0.38
C ALA A 32 -3.76 33.82 -1.88
N ALA A 33 -4.31 32.95 -2.71
CA ALA A 33 -4.49 33.19 -4.15
C ALA A 33 -5.34 34.45 -4.42
N ASN A 34 -6.40 34.67 -3.65
CA ASN A 34 -7.20 35.89 -3.76
C ASN A 34 -6.44 37.14 -3.29
N SER A 35 -5.56 37.00 -2.29
CA SER A 35 -4.78 38.12 -1.77
C SER A 35 -3.61 38.51 -2.66
N VAL A 36 -3.09 37.60 -3.49
CA VAL A 36 -2.04 37.88 -4.50
C VAL A 36 -2.53 38.90 -5.54
N LYS A 37 -3.83 38.88 -5.88
CA LYS A 37 -4.44 39.88 -6.76
C LYS A 37 -4.35 41.30 -6.16
N GLY A 38 -4.24 41.43 -4.84
CA GLY A 38 -4.02 42.67 -4.10
C GLY A 38 -2.55 42.99 -3.85
N GLY A 39 -1.59 42.37 -4.54
CA GLY A 39 -0.17 42.69 -4.45
C GLY A 39 0.58 42.04 -3.28
N LYS A 40 -0.04 41.12 -2.54
CA LYS A 40 0.64 40.39 -1.44
C LYS A 40 1.35 39.14 -1.97
N ASN A 41 2.54 38.88 -1.45
CA ASN A 41 3.29 37.66 -1.75
C ASN A 41 3.08 36.60 -0.67
N TYR A 42 3.00 35.34 -1.08
CA TYR A 42 2.86 34.18 -0.21
C TYR A 42 3.86 33.11 -0.59
N ILE A 43 4.35 32.40 0.41
CA ILE A 43 5.19 31.24 0.24
C ILE A 43 4.44 30.04 0.82
N PHE A 44 4.31 28.99 0.01
CA PHE A 44 3.83 27.68 0.46
C PHE A 44 5.04 26.76 0.61
N LEU A 45 5.17 26.17 1.78
CA LEU A 45 6.21 25.21 2.07
C LEU A 45 5.57 23.82 2.17
N ALA A 46 5.96 22.93 1.26
CA ALA A 46 5.68 21.51 1.37
C ALA A 46 6.83 20.83 2.12
N PHE A 47 6.49 20.07 3.12
CA PHE A 47 7.42 19.32 3.95
C PHE A 47 7.05 17.84 3.88
N GLU A 48 7.99 17.03 3.44
CA GLU A 48 7.86 15.58 3.39
C GLU A 48 8.75 14.97 4.48
N ASP A 49 8.19 14.12 5.30
CA ASP A 49 8.92 13.45 6.37
C ASP A 49 8.57 11.98 6.46
N GLY A 50 9.57 11.20 6.86
CA GLY A 50 9.46 9.77 7.11
C GLY A 50 9.87 8.91 5.92
N LEU A 51 10.09 7.67 6.25
CA LEU A 51 10.33 6.62 5.28
C LEU A 51 8.99 5.95 4.99
N GLY A 52 8.62 5.82 3.71
CA GLY A 52 7.39 5.14 3.32
C GLY A 52 7.30 3.71 3.88
N SER A 53 6.10 3.15 3.90
CA SER A 53 5.84 1.77 4.35
C SER A 53 6.77 0.77 3.67
N LYS A 54 7.18 -0.27 4.40
CA LYS A 54 7.92 -1.38 3.82
C LYS A 54 7.01 -2.59 3.61
N LYS A 55 7.33 -3.39 2.60
CA LYS A 55 6.80 -4.74 2.45
C LYS A 55 7.57 -5.67 3.37
N ASP A 56 6.85 -6.51 4.09
CA ASP A 56 7.35 -7.57 4.93
C ASP A 56 6.55 -8.84 4.61
N GLU A 57 6.83 -9.94 5.25
CA GLU A 57 6.20 -11.22 4.99
C GLU A 57 5.53 -11.77 6.24
N PHE A 58 4.44 -12.52 6.05
CA PHE A 58 3.90 -13.41 7.05
C PHE A 58 3.63 -14.79 6.45
N LYS A 59 3.83 -15.82 7.24
CA LYS A 59 3.60 -17.21 6.84
C LYS A 59 2.28 -17.69 7.43
N LEU A 60 1.50 -18.35 6.59
CA LEU A 60 0.27 -19.01 6.99
C LEU A 60 0.35 -20.47 6.59
N THR A 61 0.17 -21.37 7.56
CA THR A 61 0.09 -22.80 7.29
C THR A 61 -1.36 -23.17 7.05
N ILE A 62 -1.64 -23.72 5.88
CA ILE A 62 -2.99 -24.10 5.45
C ILE A 62 -3.04 -25.62 5.31
N PRO A 63 -4.02 -26.31 5.93
CA PRO A 63 -4.27 -27.71 5.67
C PRO A 63 -4.91 -27.85 4.29
N LEU A 64 -4.24 -28.55 3.38
CA LEU A 64 -4.77 -28.86 2.04
C LEU A 64 -5.10 -30.34 1.96
N PRO A 65 -6.33 -30.72 1.58
CA PRO A 65 -6.67 -32.10 1.26
C PRO A 65 -6.03 -32.47 -0.10
N ILE A 66 -5.09 -33.38 -0.07
CA ILE A 66 -4.42 -33.91 -1.26
C ILE A 66 -4.48 -35.44 -1.20
N ASN A 67 -5.15 -36.06 -2.16
CA ASN A 67 -5.27 -37.54 -2.28
C ASN A 67 -5.71 -38.20 -0.95
N ASP A 68 -6.83 -37.75 -0.41
CA ASP A 68 -7.43 -38.22 0.85
C ASP A 68 -6.56 -38.06 2.10
N LYS A 69 -5.47 -37.30 1.99
CA LYS A 69 -4.60 -36.92 3.11
C LYS A 69 -4.61 -35.41 3.31
N ILE A 70 -4.58 -35.01 4.57
CA ILE A 70 -4.42 -33.60 4.91
C ILE A 70 -2.93 -33.31 5.00
N THR A 71 -2.44 -32.47 4.09
CA THR A 71 -1.05 -32.02 4.07
C THR A 71 -0.97 -30.55 4.50
N ALA A 72 -0.14 -30.25 5.47
CA ALA A 72 0.11 -28.86 5.89
C ALA A 72 1.06 -28.19 4.89
N THR A 73 0.58 -27.12 4.26
CA THR A 73 1.39 -26.33 3.33
C THR A 73 1.55 -24.92 3.88
N SER A 74 2.80 -24.46 3.95
CA SER A 74 3.08 -23.08 4.36
C SER A 74 3.11 -22.16 3.15
N LEU A 75 2.27 -21.14 3.18
CA LEU A 75 2.22 -20.07 2.19
C LEU A 75 2.78 -18.79 2.80
N THR A 76 3.58 -18.07 2.03
CA THR A 76 4.12 -16.78 2.43
C THR A 76 3.33 -15.68 1.73
N PHE A 77 2.83 -14.73 2.49
CA PHE A 77 2.08 -13.60 1.99
C PHE A 77 2.77 -12.29 2.35
N PRO A 78 2.73 -11.30 1.48
CA PRO A 78 3.23 -9.97 1.80
C PRO A 78 2.31 -9.28 2.82
N LYS A 79 2.91 -8.43 3.65
CA LYS A 79 2.19 -7.47 4.52
C LYS A 79 2.85 -6.10 4.43
N ILE A 80 2.07 -5.08 4.66
CA ILE A 80 2.59 -3.71 4.77
C ILE A 80 2.87 -3.40 6.23
N VAL A 81 4.07 -2.90 6.49
CA VAL A 81 4.49 -2.41 7.80
C VAL A 81 4.71 -0.91 7.67
N LYS A 82 3.88 -0.13 8.36
CA LYS A 82 4.04 1.32 8.45
C LYS A 82 5.29 1.64 9.23
N ARG A 83 5.92 2.76 8.87
CA ARG A 83 7.06 3.30 9.58
C ARG A 83 6.70 4.66 10.17
N ASP A 84 7.15 4.92 11.39
CA ASP A 84 6.89 6.20 12.03
C ASP A 84 7.64 7.33 11.32
N ALA A 85 7.01 8.48 11.25
CA ALA A 85 7.65 9.70 10.81
C ALA A 85 8.71 10.15 11.85
N SER A 86 9.81 10.70 11.36
CA SER A 86 10.88 11.21 12.24
C SER A 86 10.45 12.47 12.97
N LEU A 87 9.69 13.31 12.30
CA LEU A 87 9.17 14.57 12.81
C LEU A 87 7.65 14.59 12.71
N LYS A 88 6.99 15.07 13.74
CA LYS A 88 5.52 15.12 13.76
C LYS A 88 4.96 16.41 13.17
N THR A 89 5.69 17.50 13.28
CA THR A 89 5.26 18.83 12.83
C THR A 89 6.47 19.70 12.52
N LEU A 90 6.32 20.52 11.50
CA LEU A 90 7.20 21.65 11.23
C LEU A 90 6.55 22.92 11.75
N SER A 91 7.33 23.83 12.35
CA SER A 91 6.83 25.14 12.76
C SER A 91 7.72 26.23 12.19
N ILE A 92 7.11 27.22 11.53
CA ILE A 92 7.81 28.36 10.95
C ILE A 92 7.14 29.63 11.47
N ASN A 93 7.90 30.48 12.14
CA ASN A 93 7.41 31.74 12.74
C ASN A 93 6.15 31.52 13.62
N GLY A 94 6.12 30.42 14.38
CA GLY A 94 4.98 30.08 15.24
C GLY A 94 3.80 29.44 14.54
N VAL A 95 3.80 29.36 13.21
CA VAL A 95 2.77 28.67 12.43
C VAL A 95 3.16 27.20 12.29
N LYS A 96 2.32 26.32 12.81
CA LYS A 96 2.52 24.87 12.71
C LYS A 96 2.03 24.33 11.37
N SER A 97 2.81 23.40 10.81
CA SER A 97 2.37 22.60 9.66
C SER A 97 1.20 21.68 10.06
N PHE A 98 0.46 21.24 9.07
CA PHE A 98 -0.57 20.22 9.22
C PHE A 98 -0.38 19.16 8.12
N GLU A 99 -0.77 17.95 8.42
CA GLU A 99 -0.68 16.82 7.51
C GLU A 99 -1.74 16.95 6.41
N ILE A 100 -1.30 16.92 5.15
CA ILE A 100 -2.20 16.94 3.98
C ILE A 100 -2.47 15.52 3.51
N ALA A 101 -1.43 14.68 3.47
CA ALA A 101 -1.51 13.32 2.99
C ALA A 101 -0.60 12.42 3.82
N ASN A 102 -1.04 11.19 4.02
CA ASN A 102 -0.25 10.13 4.63
C ASN A 102 -0.09 9.00 3.61
N PHE A 103 1.12 8.88 3.07
CA PHE A 103 1.40 7.87 2.05
C PHE A 103 1.28 6.44 2.59
N ASP A 104 1.58 6.21 3.87
CA ASP A 104 1.42 4.90 4.49
C ASP A 104 -0.05 4.44 4.50
N ASP A 105 -0.98 5.37 4.71
CA ASP A 105 -2.42 5.06 4.66
C ASP A 105 -2.88 4.78 3.22
N ILE A 106 -2.33 5.51 2.24
CA ILE A 106 -2.61 5.29 0.82
C ILE A 106 -2.12 3.90 0.41
N PHE A 107 -0.84 3.60 0.64
CA PHE A 107 -0.26 2.29 0.32
C PHE A 107 -0.95 1.14 1.04
N ALA A 108 -1.29 1.31 2.33
CA ALA A 108 -2.01 0.28 3.07
C ALA A 108 -3.42 0.04 2.52
N THR A 109 -4.06 1.08 2.01
CA THR A 109 -5.40 0.96 1.40
C THR A 109 -5.34 0.25 0.05
N GLU A 110 -4.41 0.66 -0.83
CA GLU A 110 -4.19 0.00 -2.12
C GLU A 110 -3.85 -1.49 -1.91
N PHE A 111 -2.94 -1.77 -0.98
CA PHE A 111 -2.56 -3.14 -0.67
C PHE A 111 -3.72 -3.99 -0.16
N LYS A 112 -4.62 -3.43 0.66
CA LYS A 112 -5.82 -4.14 1.12
C LYS A 112 -6.75 -4.51 -0.01
N ILE A 113 -6.83 -3.70 -1.06
CA ILE A 113 -7.64 -3.98 -2.25
C ILE A 113 -7.01 -5.12 -3.06
N GLU A 114 -5.69 -5.16 -3.17
CA GLU A 114 -4.98 -6.18 -3.96
C GLU A 114 -4.81 -7.51 -3.22
N LEU A 115 -4.76 -7.49 -1.88
CA LEU A 115 -4.43 -8.65 -1.05
C LEU A 115 -5.32 -9.88 -1.30
N PRO A 116 -6.65 -9.79 -1.45
CA PRO A 116 -7.49 -10.95 -1.76
C PRO A 116 -7.08 -11.65 -3.04
N GLY A 117 -6.73 -10.89 -4.09
CA GLY A 117 -6.26 -11.45 -5.35
C GLY A 117 -4.89 -12.13 -5.22
N ILE A 118 -4.01 -11.60 -4.40
CA ILE A 118 -2.71 -12.21 -4.10
C ILE A 118 -2.91 -13.54 -3.36
N ILE A 119 -3.76 -13.54 -2.34
CA ILE A 119 -4.07 -14.75 -1.57
C ILE A 119 -4.70 -15.83 -2.47
N ALA A 120 -5.70 -15.45 -3.25
CA ALA A 120 -6.37 -16.40 -4.15
C ALA A 120 -5.39 -17.06 -5.12
N ARG A 121 -4.54 -16.28 -5.80
CA ARG A 121 -3.52 -16.83 -6.72
C ARG A 121 -2.53 -17.74 -6.01
N SER A 122 -2.09 -17.36 -4.81
CA SER A 122 -1.13 -18.17 -4.04
C SER A 122 -1.73 -19.51 -3.61
N VAL A 123 -2.98 -19.51 -3.14
CA VAL A 123 -3.69 -20.72 -2.75
C VAL A 123 -3.93 -21.62 -3.97
N MET A 124 -4.41 -21.07 -5.08
CA MET A 124 -4.61 -21.84 -6.31
C MET A 124 -3.30 -22.47 -6.82
N SER A 125 -2.20 -21.72 -6.78
CA SER A 125 -0.89 -22.24 -7.16
C SER A 125 -0.43 -23.38 -6.24
N ALA A 126 -0.65 -23.25 -4.93
CA ALA A 126 -0.29 -24.28 -3.97
C ALA A 126 -1.11 -25.56 -4.16
N VAL A 127 -2.42 -25.44 -4.41
CA VAL A 127 -3.29 -26.56 -4.72
C VAL A 127 -2.84 -27.27 -6.01
N ALA A 128 -2.59 -26.49 -7.08
CA ALA A 128 -2.15 -27.05 -8.36
C ALA A 128 -0.81 -27.81 -8.22
N LYS A 129 0.15 -27.24 -7.49
CA LYS A 129 1.44 -27.92 -7.19
C LYS A 129 1.23 -29.16 -6.34
N GLY A 130 0.39 -29.10 -5.32
CA GLY A 130 0.09 -30.24 -4.47
C GLY A 130 -0.53 -31.41 -5.23
N VAL A 131 -1.47 -31.13 -6.13
CA VAL A 131 -2.07 -32.15 -7.01
C VAL A 131 -1.03 -32.73 -7.97
N ALA A 132 -0.19 -31.90 -8.60
CA ALA A 132 0.87 -32.34 -9.49
C ALA A 132 1.88 -33.23 -8.76
N THR A 133 2.33 -32.80 -7.56
CA THR A 133 3.25 -33.58 -6.71
C THR A 133 2.65 -34.92 -6.30
N GLY A 134 1.36 -34.94 -5.94
CA GLY A 134 0.64 -36.16 -5.60
C GLY A 134 0.51 -37.13 -6.78
N ALA A 135 0.25 -36.63 -7.98
CA ALA A 135 0.17 -37.43 -9.19
C ALA A 135 1.55 -38.05 -9.55
N ILE A 136 2.65 -37.27 -9.42
CA ILE A 136 3.99 -37.78 -9.64
C ILE A 136 4.36 -38.87 -8.61
N ALA A 137 4.07 -38.61 -7.33
CA ALA A 137 4.36 -39.58 -6.26
C ALA A 137 3.59 -40.89 -6.41
N ASN A 138 2.35 -40.87 -6.92
CA ASN A 138 1.55 -42.04 -7.16
C ASN A 138 1.97 -42.85 -8.41
N ASN A 139 2.52 -42.16 -9.42
CA ASN A 139 2.94 -42.78 -10.68
C ASN A 139 4.40 -43.26 -10.70
N THR A 140 5.19 -42.84 -9.74
CA THR A 140 6.62 -43.21 -9.61
C THR A 140 6.81 -43.91 -8.26
N SER A 141 6.92 -45.19 -8.24
CA SER A 141 7.30 -45.97 -7.06
C SER A 141 8.81 -45.86 -6.81
N GLY A 142 9.19 -45.36 -5.65
CA GLY A 142 10.60 -45.32 -5.21
C GLY A 142 11.25 -43.92 -5.10
N ALA A 143 12.56 -43.91 -4.86
CA ALA A 143 13.34 -42.69 -4.61
C ALA A 143 13.25 -41.65 -5.75
N ALA A 144 13.07 -42.07 -7.00
CA ALA A 144 12.92 -41.19 -8.14
C ALA A 144 11.67 -40.33 -8.09
N GLY A 145 10.56 -40.87 -7.57
CA GLY A 145 9.30 -40.11 -7.38
C GLY A 145 9.40 -39.03 -6.32
N VAL A 146 10.15 -39.30 -5.25
CA VAL A 146 10.40 -38.31 -4.18
C VAL A 146 11.24 -37.16 -4.68
N ILE A 147 12.29 -37.42 -5.45
CA ILE A 147 13.16 -36.38 -6.02
C ILE A 147 12.40 -35.52 -7.03
N ALA A 148 11.58 -36.12 -7.90
CA ALA A 148 10.75 -35.37 -8.86
C ALA A 148 9.71 -34.48 -8.14
N SER A 149 9.15 -34.93 -7.02
CA SER A 149 8.18 -34.16 -6.24
C SER A 149 8.76 -32.98 -5.47
N LEU A 150 10.07 -32.99 -5.15
CA LEU A 150 10.77 -31.90 -4.47
C LEU A 150 11.17 -30.76 -5.43
N GLY A 151 11.22 -31.02 -6.73
CA GLY A 151 11.58 -30.06 -7.78
C GLY A 151 10.41 -29.35 -8.46
N ALA A 152 9.17 -29.72 -8.14
CA ALA A 152 7.96 -29.11 -8.70
C ALA A 152 7.35 -28.07 -7.75
#